data_c9e0412d5d00e3de1392c40a64d814bd
#
_entry.id   c9e0412d5d00e3de1392c40a64d814bd
#
_cell.length_a   1.000
_cell.length_b   1.000
_cell.length_c   1.000
_cell.angle_alpha   90.00
_cell.angle_beta   90.00
_cell.angle_gamma   90.00
#
_symmetry.space_group_name_H-M   'P 1'
#
loop_
_entity.id
_entity.type
_entity.pdbx_description
1 polymer ?
#
loop_
_entity_poly.entity_id
_entity_poly.type
_entity_poly.pdbx_seq_one_letter_code
_entity_poly.pdbx_strand_id
1 'polypeptide(L)'
;MNKTWKVLIPVMLSGGLMACSTTGQQPAEPEQKPQIEEPKVEQPEREVEKETEPEPEPEVKPEEKPKPKPKPQPKKTSDGKLILGEQEWVYVPGLEENFKARIDTGATTSSISATDVVEFERDGKDWVKFKIEHDGVKSKEIALPVERWVKIRQSSAEKSERRAVVESWIQIGDLKEKTEFTLADRTHLKFPLLLGRSFFKDVAVVDVSKKFVQKKHK
;
A
#
# COMPACT_ATOMS: atom_id res chain seq x y z
N MET A 1 -60.05 17.27 0.16
CA MET A 1 -59.89 18.57 0.85
C MET A 1 -58.53 19.09 0.53
N ASN A 2 -58.49 20.03 -0.44
CA ASN A 2 -57.23 20.59 -0.98
C ASN A 2 -56.77 21.75 -0.10
N LYS A 3 -55.52 21.75 0.33
CA LYS A 3 -54.86 22.95 0.88
C LYS A 3 -53.61 23.24 0.06
N THR A 4 -53.78 24.19 -0.86
CA THR A 4 -52.72 24.89 -1.59
C THR A 4 -52.12 25.95 -0.66
N TRP A 5 -50.79 25.86 -0.41
CA TRP A 5 -50.07 26.91 0.29
C TRP A 5 -49.25 27.71 -0.71
N LYS A 6 -49.70 28.92 -0.96
CA LYS A 6 -48.98 29.95 -1.71
C LYS A 6 -48.03 30.65 -0.74
N VAL A 7 -46.73 30.65 -1.00
CA VAL A 7 -45.76 31.50 -0.30
C VAL A 7 -45.20 32.52 -1.27
N LEU A 8 -45.44 33.78 -0.90
CA LEU A 8 -45.01 35.00 -1.57
C LEU A 8 -43.50 35.21 -1.42
N ILE A 9 -42.88 35.64 -2.51
CA ILE A 9 -41.49 36.12 -2.58
C ILE A 9 -41.53 37.65 -2.41
N PRO A 10 -40.69 38.26 -1.57
CA PRO A 10 -40.33 39.65 -1.70
C PRO A 10 -39.00 39.82 -2.44
N VAL A 11 -39.10 40.55 -3.55
CA VAL A 11 -37.96 41.17 -4.26
C VAL A 11 -37.50 42.38 -3.45
N MET A 12 -36.21 42.44 -3.11
CA MET A 12 -35.57 43.67 -2.68
C MET A 12 -34.41 44.00 -3.62
N LEU A 13 -34.64 45.07 -4.36
CA LEU A 13 -33.66 45.82 -5.17
C LEU A 13 -33.06 46.93 -4.32
N SER A 14 -31.74 47.05 -4.32
CA SER A 14 -30.95 48.29 -4.11
C SER A 14 -29.51 47.94 -4.31
N GLY A 15 -28.71 48.43 -5.26
CA GLY A 15 -28.50 49.79 -5.68
C GLY A 15 -27.32 50.36 -4.89
N GLY A 16 -26.09 50.31 -5.45
CA GLY A 16 -24.94 50.94 -4.84
C GLY A 16 -23.68 50.81 -5.72
N LEU A 17 -23.53 51.74 -6.68
CA LEU A 17 -22.31 52.07 -7.39
C LEU A 17 -21.33 52.81 -6.45
N MET A 18 -20.07 52.35 -6.34
CA MET A 18 -18.95 53.26 -6.08
C MET A 18 -17.74 52.80 -6.84
N ALA A 19 -17.32 53.61 -7.78
CA ALA A 19 -16.07 53.58 -8.49
C ALA A 19 -15.01 54.31 -7.65
N CYS A 20 -13.80 53.75 -7.56
CA CYS A 20 -12.54 54.48 -7.36
C CYS A 20 -11.38 53.73 -8.06
N SER A 21 -11.01 54.25 -9.17
CA SER A 21 -9.77 54.79 -9.71
C SER A 21 -8.48 54.09 -9.33
N THR A 22 -7.87 53.50 -10.38
CA THR A 22 -6.50 53.62 -10.91
C THR A 22 -5.34 53.75 -9.93
N THR A 23 -4.45 52.77 -9.93
CA THR A 23 -3.03 53.06 -10.13
C THR A 23 -2.37 51.84 -10.79
N GLY A 24 -1.72 52.05 -11.92
CA GLY A 24 -1.03 51.02 -12.64
C GLY A 24 0.27 50.56 -11.92
N GLN A 25 0.51 49.28 -11.96
CA GLN A 25 1.86 48.76 -11.83
C GLN A 25 2.04 47.67 -12.88
N GLN A 26 3.11 47.81 -13.64
CA GLN A 26 3.62 46.95 -14.69
C GLN A 26 3.83 45.53 -14.18
N PRO A 27 3.71 44.55 -15.05
CA PRO A 27 4.08 43.14 -14.70
C PRO A 27 5.61 43.05 -14.58
N ALA A 28 6.06 42.58 -13.43
CA ALA A 28 7.43 42.23 -13.21
C ALA A 28 7.78 40.95 -14.00
N GLU A 29 8.84 41.07 -14.75
CA GLU A 29 9.57 40.06 -15.51
C GLU A 29 9.98 38.88 -14.56
N PRO A 30 9.88 37.62 -14.98
CA PRO A 30 10.28 36.50 -14.14
C PRO A 30 11.81 36.46 -14.02
N GLU A 31 12.29 36.57 -12.78
CA GLU A 31 13.69 36.39 -12.41
C GLU A 31 14.19 35.00 -12.84
N GLN A 32 15.25 35.01 -13.63
CA GLN A 32 16.01 33.84 -14.05
C GLN A 32 16.64 33.18 -12.83
N LYS A 33 16.37 31.88 -12.64
CA LYS A 33 17.11 31.02 -11.72
C LYS A 33 18.57 30.93 -12.15
N PRO A 34 19.53 31.00 -11.23
CA PRO A 34 20.94 30.81 -11.57
C PRO A 34 21.17 29.36 -11.98
N GLN A 35 21.73 29.19 -13.20
CA GLN A 35 22.30 27.94 -13.67
C GLN A 35 23.56 27.65 -12.84
N ILE A 36 23.55 26.50 -12.16
CA ILE A 36 24.75 25.93 -11.57
C ILE A 36 25.52 25.27 -12.72
N GLU A 37 26.64 25.84 -13.11
CA GLU A 37 27.60 25.23 -14.03
C GLU A 37 28.27 24.04 -13.35
N GLU A 38 28.14 22.86 -13.95
CA GLU A 38 28.91 21.67 -13.57
C GLU A 38 30.39 21.90 -13.97
N PRO A 39 31.36 21.60 -13.10
CA PRO A 39 32.76 21.68 -13.47
C PRO A 39 33.11 20.50 -14.39
N LYS A 40 33.53 20.87 -15.61
CA LYS A 40 34.11 19.96 -16.61
C LYS A 40 35.46 19.44 -16.11
N VAL A 41 35.51 18.18 -15.74
CA VAL A 41 36.75 17.49 -15.40
C VAL A 41 37.44 17.09 -16.73
N GLU A 42 38.52 17.77 -17.03
CA GLU A 42 39.44 17.34 -18.07
C GLU A 42 40.19 16.09 -17.62
N GLN A 43 40.08 15.03 -18.38
CA GLN A 43 40.96 13.85 -18.27
C GLN A 43 42.27 14.13 -18.98
N PRO A 44 43.42 13.92 -18.35
CA PRO A 44 44.67 13.87 -19.10
C PRO A 44 44.84 12.50 -19.75
N GLU A 45 45.02 12.52 -21.07
CA GLU A 45 45.53 11.41 -21.86
C GLU A 45 46.87 10.96 -21.28
N ARG A 46 46.98 9.67 -20.95
CA ARG A 46 48.26 9.00 -20.74
C ARG A 46 48.45 7.96 -21.80
N GLU A 47 49.55 8.12 -22.49
CA GLU A 47 50.08 7.23 -23.50
C GLU A 47 50.19 5.77 -23.02
N VAL A 48 49.87 4.92 -23.98
CA VAL A 48 49.94 3.45 -23.85
C VAL A 48 51.37 3.04 -24.00
N GLU A 49 52.05 2.68 -22.95
CA GLU A 49 53.28 1.89 -23.01
C GLU A 49 52.93 0.41 -22.81
N LYS A 50 53.32 -0.37 -23.79
CA LYS A 50 53.04 -1.79 -23.95
C LYS A 50 54.08 -2.55 -23.17
N GLU A 51 53.73 -3.03 -22.00
CA GLU A 51 54.62 -3.95 -21.24
C GLU A 51 53.94 -5.32 -21.10
N THR A 52 54.77 -6.28 -21.34
CA THR A 52 54.57 -7.71 -21.55
C THR A 52 53.87 -8.36 -20.35
N GLU A 53 52.85 -9.11 -20.63
CA GLU A 53 52.04 -9.95 -19.73
C GLU A 53 52.90 -11.12 -19.17
N PRO A 54 52.94 -11.34 -17.85
CA PRO A 54 53.32 -12.64 -17.30
C PRO A 54 52.05 -13.45 -17.07
N GLU A 55 52.14 -14.71 -17.50
CA GLU A 55 51.18 -15.80 -17.39
C GLU A 55 50.59 -15.93 -15.97
N PRO A 56 49.24 -16.04 -15.80
CA PRO A 56 48.63 -16.10 -14.45
C PRO A 56 48.85 -17.48 -13.82
N GLU A 57 49.50 -17.50 -12.66
CA GLU A 57 49.46 -18.63 -11.72
C GLU A 57 48.02 -18.93 -11.31
N PRO A 58 47.68 -20.21 -11.09
CA PRO A 58 46.31 -20.58 -10.71
C PRO A 58 45.93 -20.03 -9.33
N GLU A 59 45.06 -19.04 -9.27
CA GLU A 59 44.45 -18.53 -8.04
C GLU A 59 43.73 -19.65 -7.30
N VAL A 60 44.27 -20.03 -6.16
CA VAL A 60 43.63 -20.91 -5.18
C VAL A 60 42.44 -20.15 -4.60
N LYS A 61 41.24 -20.49 -5.04
CA LYS A 61 39.97 -19.98 -4.56
C LYS A 61 39.88 -20.24 -3.06
N PRO A 62 39.75 -19.22 -2.20
CA PRO A 62 39.59 -19.44 -0.77
C PRO A 62 38.30 -20.23 -0.53
N GLU A 63 38.39 -21.38 0.12
CA GLU A 63 37.22 -22.13 0.60
C GLU A 63 36.37 -21.25 1.51
N GLU A 64 35.19 -20.85 1.02
CA GLU A 64 34.21 -20.14 1.80
C GLU A 64 33.76 -21.03 2.97
N LYS A 65 34.23 -20.73 4.17
CA LYS A 65 33.79 -21.40 5.41
C LYS A 65 32.29 -21.36 5.46
N PRO A 66 31.58 -22.48 5.71
CA PRO A 66 30.13 -22.52 5.75
C PRO A 66 29.61 -21.50 6.79
N LYS A 67 28.81 -20.54 6.32
CA LYS A 67 28.16 -19.53 7.19
C LYS A 67 27.35 -20.27 8.28
N PRO A 68 27.50 -19.90 9.56
CA PRO A 68 26.79 -20.58 10.65
C PRO A 68 25.27 -20.51 10.36
N LYS A 69 24.59 -21.66 10.44
CA LYS A 69 23.14 -21.76 10.28
C LYS A 69 22.47 -20.81 11.28
N PRO A 70 21.56 -19.93 10.86
CA PRO A 70 20.91 -18.99 11.76
C PRO A 70 20.22 -19.75 12.90
N LYS A 71 20.47 -19.32 14.14
CA LYS A 71 19.79 -19.88 15.32
C LYS A 71 18.28 -19.71 15.15
N PRO A 72 17.46 -20.71 15.55
CA PRO A 72 16.00 -20.60 15.51
C PRO A 72 15.56 -19.35 16.28
N GLN A 73 14.88 -18.43 15.59
CA GLN A 73 14.39 -17.22 16.24
C GLN A 73 13.07 -17.52 16.96
N PRO A 74 12.81 -16.92 18.11
CA PRO A 74 11.54 -17.08 18.80
C PRO A 74 10.39 -16.54 17.89
N LYS A 75 9.29 -17.28 17.85
CA LYS A 75 8.12 -16.95 17.05
C LYS A 75 6.99 -16.31 17.85
N LYS A 76 7.09 -16.42 19.17
CA LYS A 76 6.16 -15.85 20.15
C LYS A 76 6.95 -15.15 21.25
N THR A 77 6.33 -14.15 21.83
CA THR A 77 6.79 -13.48 23.05
C THR A 77 6.50 -14.36 24.27
N SER A 78 7.04 -14.00 25.44
CA SER A 78 6.81 -14.71 26.69
C SER A 78 5.32 -14.71 27.13
N ASP A 79 4.56 -13.69 26.72
CA ASP A 79 3.12 -13.54 26.96
C ASP A 79 2.26 -14.20 25.87
N GLY A 80 2.86 -14.96 24.95
CA GLY A 80 2.19 -15.76 23.94
C GLY A 80 1.80 -15.03 22.65
N LYS A 81 2.05 -13.72 22.52
CA LYS A 81 1.80 -12.97 21.29
C LYS A 81 2.73 -13.41 20.17
N LEU A 82 2.24 -13.39 18.95
CA LEU A 82 3.09 -13.65 17.79
C LEU A 82 4.16 -12.56 17.63
N ILE A 83 5.33 -12.94 17.17
CA ILE A 83 6.33 -12.01 16.65
C ILE A 83 6.17 -12.01 15.13
N LEU A 84 5.81 -10.86 14.55
CA LEU A 84 5.70 -10.65 13.11
C LEU A 84 6.88 -9.83 12.62
N GLY A 85 7.35 -10.11 11.41
CA GLY A 85 8.29 -9.26 10.70
C GLY A 85 7.59 -8.10 9.97
N GLU A 86 8.35 -7.30 9.23
CA GLU A 86 7.75 -6.27 8.35
C GLU A 86 6.94 -6.87 7.19
N GLN A 87 7.17 -8.15 6.89
CA GLN A 87 6.50 -8.93 5.85
C GLN A 87 6.26 -10.34 6.39
N GLU A 88 5.07 -10.90 6.10
CA GLU A 88 4.71 -12.25 6.49
C GLU A 88 3.96 -12.98 5.38
N TRP A 89 3.98 -14.32 5.45
CA TRP A 89 3.07 -15.15 4.67
C TRP A 89 1.72 -15.23 5.37
N VAL A 90 0.67 -14.91 4.63
CA VAL A 90 -0.72 -14.98 5.06
C VAL A 90 -1.46 -15.97 4.18
N TYR A 91 -2.00 -17.01 4.76
CA TYR A 91 -2.91 -17.91 4.10
C TYR A 91 -4.34 -17.41 4.23
N VAL A 92 -5.08 -17.39 3.12
CA VAL A 92 -6.50 -17.01 3.08
C VAL A 92 -7.31 -18.26 2.77
N PRO A 93 -7.95 -18.90 3.77
CA PRO A 93 -8.65 -20.18 3.58
C PRO A 93 -9.73 -20.14 2.51
N GLY A 94 -10.47 -19.03 2.40
CA GLY A 94 -11.51 -18.87 1.39
C GLY A 94 -11.00 -18.86 -0.06
N LEU A 95 -9.71 -18.54 -0.25
CA LEU A 95 -9.04 -18.55 -1.55
C LEU A 95 -8.11 -19.75 -1.72
N GLU A 96 -7.86 -20.52 -0.65
CA GLU A 96 -6.93 -21.65 -0.58
C GLU A 96 -5.51 -21.28 -1.06
N GLU A 97 -5.06 -20.04 -0.77
CA GLU A 97 -3.81 -19.51 -1.29
C GLU A 97 -3.03 -18.72 -0.23
N ASN A 98 -1.69 -18.72 -0.38
CA ASN A 98 -0.78 -17.96 0.45
C ASN A 98 -0.33 -16.68 -0.26
N PHE A 99 -0.48 -15.55 0.39
CA PHE A 99 -0.04 -14.26 -0.11
C PHE A 99 1.04 -13.65 0.77
N LYS A 100 1.92 -12.85 0.18
CA LYS A 100 2.81 -11.99 0.95
C LYS A 100 2.02 -10.78 1.46
N ALA A 101 2.13 -10.51 2.73
CA ALA A 101 1.52 -9.34 3.35
C ALA A 101 2.58 -8.39 3.90
N ARG A 102 2.33 -7.09 3.80
CA ARG A 102 3.04 -6.07 4.55
C ARG A 102 2.39 -5.93 5.92
N ILE A 103 3.21 -5.94 6.97
CA ILE A 103 2.77 -5.58 8.32
C ILE A 103 3.04 -4.10 8.49
N ASP A 104 1.98 -3.30 8.59
CA ASP A 104 2.07 -1.83 8.56
C ASP A 104 1.61 -1.23 9.89
N THR A 105 2.57 -0.83 10.72
CA THR A 105 2.32 -0.22 12.02
C THR A 105 1.77 1.21 11.92
N GLY A 106 1.90 1.85 10.76
CA GLY A 106 1.32 3.17 10.48
C GLY A 106 -0.16 3.10 10.08
N ALA A 107 -0.57 2.02 9.40
CA ALA A 107 -1.95 1.85 8.96
C ALA A 107 -2.88 1.45 10.12
N THR A 108 -4.07 2.05 10.18
CA THR A 108 -5.08 1.68 11.17
C THR A 108 -5.80 0.40 10.78
N THR A 109 -6.18 0.27 9.51
CA THR A 109 -7.00 -0.83 8.97
C THR A 109 -6.21 -1.69 8.00
N SER A 110 -6.67 -2.91 7.78
CA SER A 110 -6.11 -3.83 6.79
C SER A 110 -6.76 -3.63 5.42
N SER A 111 -6.04 -3.99 4.36
CA SER A 111 -6.56 -3.98 2.99
C SER A 111 -6.08 -5.19 2.21
N ILE A 112 -6.90 -5.62 1.25
CA ILE A 112 -6.62 -6.76 0.37
C ILE A 112 -6.79 -6.32 -1.09
N SER A 113 -5.91 -6.81 -1.96
CA SER A 113 -6.05 -6.59 -3.39
C SER A 113 -7.32 -7.26 -3.90
N ALA A 114 -8.10 -6.53 -4.66
CA ALA A 114 -9.30 -7.05 -5.27
C ALA A 114 -9.37 -6.62 -6.73
N THR A 115 -9.46 -7.60 -7.61
CA THR A 115 -9.71 -7.44 -9.05
C THR A 115 -11.03 -8.08 -9.41
N ASP A 116 -11.61 -7.69 -10.53
CA ASP A 116 -12.91 -8.20 -11.02
C ASP A 116 -14.02 -8.07 -9.96
N VAL A 117 -14.04 -6.94 -9.23
CA VAL A 117 -15.02 -6.72 -8.15
C VAL A 117 -16.41 -6.55 -8.74
N VAL A 118 -17.34 -7.41 -8.34
CA VAL A 118 -18.75 -7.36 -8.71
C VAL A 118 -19.61 -7.28 -7.46
N GLU A 119 -20.35 -6.19 -7.34
CA GLU A 119 -21.34 -5.97 -6.27
C GLU A 119 -22.65 -6.68 -6.64
N PHE A 120 -23.29 -7.34 -5.69
CA PHE A 120 -24.60 -7.97 -5.84
C PHE A 120 -25.34 -8.03 -4.51
N GLU A 121 -26.65 -8.23 -4.57
CA GLU A 121 -27.48 -8.41 -3.40
C GLU A 121 -27.80 -9.91 -3.20
N ARG A 122 -27.75 -10.34 -1.96
CA ARG A 122 -28.19 -11.67 -1.55
C ARG A 122 -28.86 -11.60 -0.19
N ASP A 123 -30.09 -12.11 -0.11
CA ASP A 123 -30.88 -12.16 1.14
C ASP A 123 -31.03 -10.79 1.82
N GLY A 124 -31.22 -9.71 1.02
CA GLY A 124 -31.34 -8.34 1.50
C GLY A 124 -30.06 -7.71 2.05
N LYS A 125 -28.90 -8.31 1.72
CA LYS A 125 -27.56 -7.80 2.12
C LYS A 125 -26.69 -7.56 0.89
N ASP A 126 -25.86 -6.54 0.96
CA ASP A 126 -24.82 -6.30 -0.03
C ASP A 126 -23.75 -7.37 0.05
N TRP A 127 -23.36 -7.91 -1.07
CA TRP A 127 -22.27 -8.86 -1.25
C TRP A 127 -21.32 -8.36 -2.32
N VAL A 128 -20.07 -8.77 -2.23
CA VAL A 128 -19.08 -8.57 -3.28
C VAL A 128 -18.40 -9.88 -3.60
N LYS A 129 -18.16 -10.11 -4.89
CA LYS A 129 -17.26 -11.16 -5.35
C LYS A 129 -16.03 -10.54 -6.01
N PHE A 130 -14.89 -11.15 -5.81
CA PHE A 130 -13.61 -10.64 -6.31
C PHE A 130 -12.57 -11.75 -6.40
N LYS A 131 -11.45 -11.45 -7.05
CA LYS A 131 -10.24 -12.26 -7.10
C LYS A 131 -9.05 -11.47 -6.62
N ILE A 132 -7.98 -12.16 -6.28
CA ILE A 132 -6.67 -11.53 -6.06
C ILE A 132 -5.78 -11.93 -7.22
N GLU A 133 -5.27 -10.94 -7.96
CA GLU A 133 -4.22 -11.12 -8.97
C GLU A 133 -3.01 -10.31 -8.56
N HIS A 134 -1.86 -10.98 -8.38
CA HIS A 134 -0.63 -10.31 -7.96
C HIS A 134 0.58 -11.21 -8.24
N ASP A 135 1.65 -10.63 -8.83
CA ASP A 135 2.90 -11.32 -9.16
C ASP A 135 2.70 -12.65 -9.92
N GLY A 136 1.74 -12.67 -10.85
CA GLY A 136 1.40 -13.86 -11.63
C GLY A 136 0.55 -14.89 -10.90
N VAL A 137 0.25 -14.68 -9.63
CA VAL A 137 -0.68 -15.51 -8.85
C VAL A 137 -2.10 -15.00 -9.09
N LYS A 138 -2.98 -15.88 -9.51
CA LYS A 138 -4.42 -15.65 -9.68
C LYS A 138 -5.17 -16.57 -8.72
N SER A 139 -5.90 -15.97 -7.79
CA SER A 139 -6.74 -16.74 -6.87
C SER A 139 -8.02 -17.24 -7.52
N LYS A 140 -8.70 -18.16 -6.84
CA LYS A 140 -10.12 -18.43 -7.10
C LYS A 140 -10.95 -17.17 -6.81
N GLU A 141 -12.17 -17.11 -7.36
CA GLU A 141 -13.16 -16.10 -6.99
C GLU A 141 -13.75 -16.42 -5.62
N ILE A 142 -13.88 -15.40 -4.78
CA ILE A 142 -14.55 -15.48 -3.48
C ILE A 142 -15.68 -14.46 -3.42
N ALA A 143 -16.80 -14.86 -2.82
CA ALA A 143 -17.92 -13.97 -2.53
C ALA A 143 -18.06 -13.81 -1.01
N LEU A 144 -18.10 -12.57 -0.54
CA LEU A 144 -18.22 -12.23 0.87
C LEU A 144 -19.30 -11.16 1.08
N PRO A 145 -20.01 -11.19 2.23
CA PRO A 145 -20.92 -10.12 2.60
C PRO A 145 -20.13 -8.83 2.86
N VAL A 146 -20.73 -7.71 2.49
CA VAL A 146 -20.18 -6.38 2.80
C VAL A 146 -20.58 -6.02 4.22
N GLU A 147 -19.59 -5.81 5.10
CA GLU A 147 -19.83 -5.35 6.47
C GLU A 147 -20.20 -3.88 6.50
N ARG A 148 -19.51 -3.08 5.70
CA ARG A 148 -19.77 -1.66 5.52
C ARG A 148 -19.08 -1.11 4.26
N TRP A 149 -19.49 0.08 3.87
CA TRP A 149 -18.86 0.85 2.80
C TRP A 149 -18.05 2.00 3.39
N VAL A 150 -16.84 2.20 2.87
CA VAL A 150 -15.98 3.33 3.23
C VAL A 150 -15.74 4.24 2.03
N LYS A 151 -15.68 5.53 2.26
CA LYS A 151 -15.29 6.53 1.25
C LYS A 151 -13.83 6.89 1.47
N ILE A 152 -13.00 6.61 0.48
CA ILE A 152 -11.59 6.97 0.49
C ILE A 152 -11.41 8.23 -0.33
N ARG A 153 -10.88 9.28 0.30
CA ARG A 153 -10.46 10.49 -0.41
C ARG A 153 -8.98 10.33 -0.74
N GLN A 154 -8.68 10.23 -2.03
CA GLN A 154 -7.29 10.26 -2.50
C GLN A 154 -6.89 11.72 -2.69
N SER A 155 -5.69 12.10 -2.24
CA SER A 155 -5.18 13.48 -2.35
C SER A 155 -5.02 13.94 -3.82
N SER A 156 -4.94 13.00 -4.75
CA SER A 156 -4.77 13.23 -6.20
C SER A 156 -6.06 13.11 -7.01
N ALA A 157 -7.20 12.75 -6.40
CA ALA A 157 -8.45 12.55 -7.11
C ALA A 157 -9.53 13.52 -6.63
N GLU A 158 -10.24 14.16 -7.58
CA GLU A 158 -11.38 15.04 -7.28
C GLU A 158 -12.58 14.29 -6.69
N LYS A 159 -12.67 12.98 -6.91
CA LYS A 159 -13.79 12.16 -6.45
C LYS A 159 -13.34 11.17 -5.38
N SER A 160 -14.15 11.05 -4.33
CA SER A 160 -13.97 9.98 -3.34
C SER A 160 -14.37 8.63 -3.94
N GLU A 161 -13.55 7.63 -3.74
CA GLU A 161 -13.83 6.25 -4.12
C GLU A 161 -14.59 5.54 -2.99
N ARG A 162 -15.67 4.82 -3.34
CA ARG A 162 -16.40 3.95 -2.42
C ARG A 162 -15.79 2.55 -2.48
N ARG A 163 -15.43 2.00 -1.33
CA ARG A 163 -14.85 0.66 -1.23
C ARG A 163 -15.60 -0.19 -0.23
N ALA A 164 -15.81 -1.46 -0.57
CA ALA A 164 -16.38 -2.45 0.33
C ALA A 164 -15.37 -2.82 1.42
N VAL A 165 -15.87 -3.01 2.64
CA VAL A 165 -15.15 -3.68 3.72
C VAL A 165 -15.81 -5.02 3.92
N VAL A 166 -15.00 -6.07 3.86
CA VAL A 166 -15.42 -7.47 4.05
C VAL A 166 -14.65 -8.09 5.20
N GLU A 167 -15.21 -9.11 5.81
CA GLU A 167 -14.55 -9.87 6.85
C GLU A 167 -14.09 -11.23 6.30
N SER A 168 -12.83 -11.59 6.50
CA SER A 168 -12.27 -12.85 6.02
C SER A 168 -11.41 -13.52 7.07
N TRP A 169 -11.40 -14.86 7.05
CA TRP A 169 -10.43 -15.65 7.80
C TRP A 169 -9.06 -15.56 7.15
N ILE A 170 -8.04 -15.39 7.99
CA ILE A 170 -6.63 -15.50 7.59
C ILE A 170 -5.88 -16.38 8.58
N GLN A 171 -4.75 -16.92 8.13
CA GLN A 171 -3.85 -17.68 8.98
C GLN A 171 -2.40 -17.21 8.80
N ILE A 172 -1.73 -16.95 9.92
CA ILE A 172 -0.32 -16.58 9.98
C ILE A 172 0.38 -17.51 10.97
N GLY A 173 1.24 -18.39 10.47
CA GLY A 173 1.81 -19.46 11.31
C GLY A 173 0.70 -20.30 11.93
N ASP A 174 0.64 -20.32 13.24
CA ASP A 174 -0.36 -21.08 14.00
C ASP A 174 -1.62 -20.27 14.37
N LEU A 175 -1.59 -18.94 14.17
CA LEU A 175 -2.74 -18.07 14.44
C LEU A 175 -3.72 -18.10 13.28
N LYS A 176 -4.98 -18.45 13.57
CA LYS A 176 -6.10 -18.29 12.65
C LYS A 176 -7.07 -17.28 13.23
N GLU A 177 -7.31 -16.20 12.52
CA GLU A 177 -8.08 -15.06 12.99
C GLU A 177 -8.96 -14.52 11.87
N LYS A 178 -10.10 -13.93 12.26
CA LYS A 178 -11.02 -13.27 11.36
C LYS A 178 -10.78 -11.76 11.42
N THR A 179 -10.62 -11.13 10.29
CA THR A 179 -10.31 -9.70 10.25
C THR A 179 -10.98 -8.99 9.09
N GLU A 180 -11.25 -7.71 9.27
CA GLU A 180 -11.82 -6.85 8.25
C GLU A 180 -10.75 -6.40 7.25
N PHE A 181 -11.11 -6.41 5.98
CA PHE A 181 -10.32 -5.89 4.87
C PHE A 181 -11.10 -4.88 4.04
N THR A 182 -10.50 -3.75 3.78
CA THR A 182 -10.96 -2.84 2.73
C THR A 182 -10.50 -3.40 1.39
N LEU A 183 -11.42 -3.61 0.45
CA LEU A 183 -11.08 -4.00 -0.91
C LEU A 183 -10.47 -2.82 -1.65
N ALA A 184 -9.34 -3.04 -2.28
CA ALA A 184 -8.61 -2.02 -3.03
C ALA A 184 -7.87 -2.66 -4.21
N ASP A 185 -7.73 -1.94 -5.32
CA ASP A 185 -6.78 -2.35 -6.35
C ASP A 185 -5.36 -2.09 -5.83
N ARG A 186 -4.62 -3.19 -5.62
CA ARG A 186 -3.24 -3.18 -5.16
C ARG A 186 -2.29 -3.86 -6.16
N THR A 187 -2.74 -4.08 -7.38
CA THR A 187 -1.97 -4.77 -8.44
C THR A 187 -0.65 -4.06 -8.74
N HIS A 188 -0.62 -2.73 -8.61
CA HIS A 188 0.56 -1.88 -8.80
C HIS A 188 1.47 -1.78 -7.56
N LEU A 189 1.06 -2.36 -6.42
CA LEU A 189 1.82 -2.34 -5.17
C LEU A 189 2.59 -3.65 -4.98
N LYS A 190 3.65 -3.59 -4.18
CA LYS A 190 4.52 -4.76 -3.90
C LYS A 190 3.81 -5.90 -3.15
N PHE A 191 2.75 -5.58 -2.40
CA PHE A 191 2.06 -6.55 -1.55
C PHE A 191 0.57 -6.55 -1.82
N PRO A 192 -0.04 -7.73 -2.13
CA PRO A 192 -1.48 -7.85 -2.30
C PRO A 192 -2.27 -7.67 -1.00
N LEU A 193 -1.64 -7.95 0.14
CA LEU A 193 -2.24 -7.75 1.46
C LEU A 193 -1.42 -6.74 2.27
N LEU A 194 -2.14 -5.94 3.04
CA LEU A 194 -1.59 -5.10 4.09
C LEU A 194 -2.37 -5.36 5.37
N LEU A 195 -1.67 -5.68 6.44
CA LEU A 195 -2.23 -5.86 7.77
C LEU A 195 -1.92 -4.63 8.62
N GLY A 196 -2.96 -3.92 9.02
CA GLY A 196 -2.91 -2.75 9.86
C GLY A 196 -3.08 -3.08 11.35
N ARG A 197 -3.01 -2.04 12.19
CA ARG A 197 -3.10 -2.19 13.66
C ARG A 197 -4.39 -2.85 14.12
N SER A 198 -5.50 -2.70 13.39
CA SER A 198 -6.77 -3.36 13.73
C SER A 198 -6.64 -4.88 13.82
N PHE A 199 -5.72 -5.48 13.06
CA PHE A 199 -5.46 -6.91 13.13
C PHE A 199 -4.53 -7.27 14.30
N PHE A 200 -3.34 -6.67 14.39
CA PHE A 200 -2.27 -7.23 15.21
C PHE A 200 -2.12 -6.60 16.61
N LYS A 201 -2.81 -5.49 16.93
CA LYS A 201 -2.62 -4.74 18.21
C LYS A 201 -2.73 -5.61 19.47
N ASP A 202 -3.58 -6.63 19.45
CA ASP A 202 -3.86 -7.48 20.62
C ASP A 202 -3.18 -8.85 20.53
N VAL A 203 -2.83 -9.31 19.32
CA VAL A 203 -2.38 -10.69 19.06
C VAL A 203 -0.90 -10.81 18.70
N ALA A 204 -0.23 -9.70 18.35
CA ALA A 204 1.16 -9.74 17.90
C ALA A 204 1.96 -8.49 18.29
N VAL A 205 3.28 -8.64 18.24
CA VAL A 205 4.27 -7.55 18.22
C VAL A 205 5.00 -7.57 16.90
N VAL A 206 5.44 -6.41 16.41
CA VAL A 206 6.11 -6.28 15.13
C VAL A 206 7.57 -5.93 15.32
N ASP A 207 8.45 -6.79 14.80
CA ASP A 207 9.89 -6.56 14.71
C ASP A 207 10.23 -6.24 13.25
N VAL A 208 10.34 -4.96 12.95
CA VAL A 208 10.58 -4.46 11.58
C VAL A 208 11.97 -4.83 11.03
N SER A 209 12.86 -5.34 11.86
CA SER A 209 14.17 -5.84 11.40
C SER A 209 14.09 -7.24 10.78
N LYS A 210 12.94 -7.90 10.90
CA LYS A 210 12.72 -9.28 10.47
C LYS A 210 11.70 -9.37 9.32
N LYS A 211 11.76 -10.50 8.61
CA LYS A 211 10.84 -10.87 7.53
C LYS A 211 10.49 -12.34 7.65
N PHE A 212 9.24 -12.70 7.38
CA PHE A 212 8.79 -14.08 7.32
C PHE A 212 9.17 -14.89 8.57
N VAL A 213 8.88 -14.32 9.75
CA VAL A 213 9.16 -14.97 11.06
C VAL A 213 8.26 -16.17 11.26
N GLN A 214 7.01 -16.07 10.78
CA GLN A 214 6.05 -17.15 10.89
C GLN A 214 6.19 -18.15 9.73
N LYS A 215 5.79 -19.40 9.97
CA LYS A 215 5.81 -20.42 8.93
C LYS A 215 4.74 -20.14 7.88
N LYS A 216 5.10 -20.32 6.59
CA LYS A 216 4.11 -20.37 5.52
C LYS A 216 3.19 -21.58 5.73
N HIS A 217 1.89 -21.41 5.50
CA HIS A 217 0.91 -22.50 5.48
C HIS A 217 1.26 -23.49 4.36
N LYS A 218 1.15 -24.79 4.64
CA LYS A 218 1.48 -25.87 3.69
C LYS A 218 0.30 -26.17 2.76
#